data_b324512df08d2eb5b44d5de1a32b3b7b
#
_entry.id   b324512df08d2eb5b44d5de1a32b3b7b
#
_cell.length_a   1.000
_cell.length_b   1.000
_cell.length_c   1.000
_cell.angle_alpha   90.00
_cell.angle_beta   90.00
_cell.angle_gamma   90.00
#
_symmetry.space_group_name_H-M   'P 1'
#
loop_
_entity.id
_entity.type
_entity.pdbx_description
1 polymer ?
#
loop_
_entity_poly.entity_id
_entity_poly.type
_entity_poly.pdbx_seq_one_letter_code
_entity_poly.pdbx_strand_id
1 'polypeptide(L)'
;FVKYVSDKAKGNPYAMIEVPHGASFSDMVALKGTANIGEAINLTISALAEANDLKGVIDIADFNDEDKLGKGKEMIDRLTKLIGIFEGLDLSANRTEGADLSGDAYEYLMRHFATESGKSKGQFYTPAEVSRILAKVIGISRQTPQDATVYDPTCGSGSLLLKASDEAGPKGLTIYGQEMDNATSALARMNMILHDNPTAKIWKGNTLAAPQWKEGNNQLKCFDFAVANPPFSNKNWTSGLDAEHDEFGRFVWGVPPEKNGDYAFLLHIIKSLN
;
A
#
# COMPACT_ATOMS: atom_id res chain seq x y z
N PHE A 1 -7.21 6.39 -9.23
CA PHE A 1 -7.84 5.55 -8.20
C PHE A 1 -9.38 5.60 -8.30
N VAL A 2 -10.03 6.77 -8.17
CA VAL A 2 -11.49 6.91 -8.23
C VAL A 2 -12.10 6.23 -9.46
N LYS A 3 -11.52 6.45 -10.65
CA LYS A 3 -11.96 5.80 -11.90
C LYS A 3 -11.88 4.28 -11.81
N TYR A 4 -10.74 3.76 -11.36
CA TYR A 4 -10.50 2.33 -11.22
C TYR A 4 -11.52 1.66 -10.30
N VAL A 5 -11.70 2.18 -9.08
CA VAL A 5 -12.63 1.59 -8.13
C VAL A 5 -14.09 1.72 -8.58
N SER A 6 -14.44 2.82 -9.24
CA SER A 6 -15.78 3.02 -9.81
C SER A 6 -16.08 2.01 -10.92
N ASP A 7 -15.11 1.76 -11.81
CA ASP A 7 -15.27 0.79 -12.90
C ASP A 7 -15.37 -0.64 -12.34
N LYS A 8 -14.57 -0.98 -11.32
CA LYS A 8 -14.59 -2.29 -10.64
C LYS A 8 -15.86 -2.54 -9.82
N ALA A 9 -16.40 -1.52 -9.18
CA ALA A 9 -17.62 -1.63 -8.39
C ALA A 9 -18.89 -1.66 -9.25
N LYS A 10 -18.83 -1.14 -10.47
CA LYS A 10 -19.99 -1.00 -11.35
C LYS A 10 -20.61 -2.36 -11.69
N GLY A 11 -21.84 -2.59 -11.17
CA GLY A 11 -22.58 -3.83 -11.40
C GLY A 11 -22.01 -5.07 -10.69
N ASN A 12 -21.04 -4.89 -9.80
CA ASN A 12 -20.46 -5.96 -9.01
C ASN A 12 -20.94 -5.89 -7.55
N PRO A 13 -21.92 -6.73 -7.14
CA PRO A 13 -22.40 -6.73 -5.75
C PRO A 13 -21.38 -7.28 -4.73
N TYR A 14 -20.29 -7.88 -5.20
CA TYR A 14 -19.21 -8.42 -4.38
C TYR A 14 -17.96 -7.54 -4.42
N ALA A 15 -18.07 -6.30 -4.89
CA ALA A 15 -16.96 -5.37 -4.87
C ALA A 15 -16.48 -5.15 -3.43
N MET A 16 -15.19 -5.37 -3.20
CA MET A 16 -14.57 -5.20 -1.87
C MET A 16 -14.34 -3.72 -1.51
N ILE A 17 -14.65 -2.82 -2.46
CA ILE A 17 -14.51 -1.38 -2.29
C ILE A 17 -15.88 -0.76 -2.41
N GLU A 18 -16.27 0.01 -1.43
CA GLU A 18 -17.51 0.75 -1.41
C GLU A 18 -17.35 2.07 -2.18
N VAL A 19 -18.24 2.32 -3.15
CA VAL A 19 -18.34 3.60 -3.84
C VAL A 19 -19.63 4.27 -3.39
N PRO A 20 -19.57 5.24 -2.45
CA PRO A 20 -20.75 5.93 -1.96
C PRO A 20 -21.50 6.66 -3.08
N HIS A 21 -22.80 6.91 -2.86
CA HIS A 21 -23.60 7.73 -3.76
C HIS A 21 -22.97 9.13 -3.90
N GLY A 22 -22.77 9.59 -5.12
CA GLY A 22 -22.12 10.86 -5.41
C GLY A 22 -20.58 10.83 -5.37
N ALA A 23 -19.97 9.66 -5.12
CA ALA A 23 -18.52 9.51 -5.05
C ALA A 23 -17.94 8.63 -6.17
N SER A 24 -18.71 8.36 -7.22
CA SER A 24 -18.23 7.62 -8.39
C SER A 24 -17.46 8.51 -9.36
N PHE A 25 -16.72 7.90 -10.27
CA PHE A 25 -16.06 8.64 -11.35
C PHE A 25 -17.07 9.30 -12.31
N SER A 26 -18.26 8.73 -12.50
CA SER A 26 -19.32 9.34 -13.27
C SER A 26 -19.86 10.63 -12.63
N ASP A 27 -19.93 10.66 -11.30
CA ASP A 27 -20.26 11.90 -10.57
C ASP A 27 -19.16 12.95 -10.78
N MET A 28 -17.90 12.53 -10.75
CA MET A 28 -16.76 13.42 -11.02
C MET A 28 -16.75 13.96 -12.45
N VAL A 29 -17.14 13.16 -13.44
CA VAL A 29 -17.31 13.61 -14.84
C VAL A 29 -18.40 14.71 -14.95
N ALA A 30 -19.47 14.60 -14.18
CA ALA A 30 -20.54 15.59 -14.16
C ALA A 30 -20.10 16.96 -13.59
N LEU A 31 -18.97 17.03 -12.88
CA LEU A 31 -18.41 18.29 -12.37
C LEU A 31 -17.68 19.12 -13.42
N LYS A 32 -17.40 18.59 -14.60
CA LYS A 32 -16.64 19.29 -15.64
C LYS A 32 -17.29 20.63 -16.00
N GLY A 33 -16.49 21.70 -15.97
CA GLY A 33 -16.93 23.06 -16.27
C GLY A 33 -17.68 23.79 -15.14
N THR A 34 -17.91 23.16 -14.00
CA THR A 34 -18.56 23.80 -12.85
C THR A 34 -17.61 24.73 -12.10
N ALA A 35 -18.15 25.83 -11.52
CA ALA A 35 -17.37 26.84 -10.83
C ALA A 35 -16.70 26.31 -9.54
N ASN A 36 -17.29 25.31 -8.89
CA ASN A 36 -16.82 24.69 -7.63
C ASN A 36 -16.15 23.33 -7.85
N ILE A 37 -15.64 23.07 -9.05
CA ILE A 37 -15.10 21.77 -9.46
C ILE A 37 -14.01 21.25 -8.47
N GLY A 38 -13.11 22.10 -7.99
CA GLY A 38 -12.03 21.72 -7.08
C GLY A 38 -12.55 21.23 -5.73
N GLU A 39 -13.44 22.01 -5.11
CA GLU A 39 -14.08 21.63 -3.86
C GLU A 39 -14.91 20.36 -4.00
N ALA A 40 -15.66 20.23 -5.08
CA ALA A 40 -16.50 19.06 -5.34
C ALA A 40 -15.66 17.79 -5.56
N ILE A 41 -14.50 17.89 -6.23
CA ILE A 41 -13.53 16.77 -6.33
C ILE A 41 -13.03 16.36 -4.95
N ASN A 42 -12.64 17.33 -4.10
CA ASN A 42 -12.20 17.05 -2.74
C ASN A 42 -13.26 16.29 -1.93
N LEU A 43 -14.52 16.72 -2.00
CA LEU A 43 -15.64 16.07 -1.34
C LEU A 43 -15.87 14.64 -1.87
N THR A 44 -15.83 14.44 -3.18
CA THR A 44 -15.96 13.13 -3.82
C THR A 44 -14.87 12.16 -3.33
N ILE A 45 -13.61 12.62 -3.34
CA ILE A 45 -12.47 11.80 -2.89
C ILE A 45 -12.55 11.54 -1.39
N SER A 46 -12.93 12.51 -0.58
CA SER A 46 -13.05 12.37 0.87
C SER A 46 -14.15 11.36 1.25
N ALA A 47 -15.29 11.38 0.57
CA ALA A 47 -16.36 10.41 0.79
C ALA A 47 -15.92 8.97 0.45
N LEU A 48 -15.21 8.80 -0.68
CA LEU A 48 -14.65 7.51 -1.06
C LEU A 48 -13.59 7.03 -0.06
N ALA A 49 -12.74 7.95 0.42
CA ALA A 49 -11.71 7.67 1.43
C ALA A 49 -12.31 7.20 2.75
N GLU A 50 -13.38 7.86 3.20
CA GLU A 50 -14.05 7.54 4.46
C GLU A 50 -14.72 6.16 4.42
N ALA A 51 -15.42 5.85 3.32
CA ALA A 51 -16.11 4.57 3.16
C ALA A 51 -15.14 3.36 3.11
N ASN A 52 -13.87 3.59 2.79
CA ASN A 52 -12.89 2.51 2.57
C ASN A 52 -11.68 2.57 3.53
N ASP A 53 -11.77 3.29 4.65
CA ASP A 53 -10.66 3.48 5.60
C ASP A 53 -9.36 4.02 4.95
N LEU A 54 -9.52 4.85 3.90
CA LEU A 54 -8.42 5.48 3.16
C LEU A 54 -8.27 6.98 3.47
N LYS A 55 -8.89 7.47 4.54
CA LYS A 55 -8.81 8.87 4.96
C LYS A 55 -7.39 9.26 5.36
N GLY A 56 -6.95 10.44 4.96
CA GLY A 56 -5.55 10.86 5.12
C GLY A 56 -4.58 10.14 4.17
N VAL A 57 -5.11 9.52 3.13
CA VAL A 57 -4.40 8.72 2.13
C VAL A 57 -4.61 9.27 0.73
N ILE A 58 -5.84 9.10 0.23
CA ILE A 58 -6.21 9.53 -1.12
C ILE A 58 -6.75 10.97 -1.14
N ASP A 59 -7.14 11.50 -0.01
CA ASP A 59 -7.73 12.83 0.19
C ASP A 59 -6.75 13.89 0.72
N ILE A 60 -5.43 13.64 0.60
CA ILE A 60 -4.40 14.60 1.00
C ILE A 60 -4.27 15.75 0.01
N ALA A 61 -4.48 15.47 -1.28
CA ALA A 61 -4.35 16.47 -2.32
C ALA A 61 -5.55 17.43 -2.29
N ASP A 62 -5.26 18.73 -2.26
CA ASP A 62 -6.27 19.78 -2.37
C ASP A 62 -6.44 20.18 -3.84
N PHE A 63 -7.56 19.80 -4.44
CA PHE A 63 -7.93 20.18 -5.81
C PHE A 63 -8.54 21.60 -5.89
N ASN A 64 -8.62 22.31 -4.77
CA ASN A 64 -9.02 23.71 -4.72
C ASN A 64 -7.84 24.65 -4.39
N ASP A 65 -6.60 24.15 -4.45
CA ASP A 65 -5.37 24.90 -4.22
C ASP A 65 -5.09 25.86 -5.39
N GLU A 66 -5.40 27.14 -5.19
CA GLU A 66 -5.22 28.19 -6.21
C GLU A 66 -3.76 28.41 -6.59
N ASP A 67 -2.83 28.19 -5.67
CA ASP A 67 -1.38 28.40 -5.92
C ASP A 67 -0.83 27.35 -6.88
N LYS A 68 -1.36 26.14 -6.86
CA LYS A 68 -0.94 25.03 -7.74
C LYS A 68 -1.76 24.94 -9.01
N LEU A 69 -3.06 25.19 -8.94
CA LEU A 69 -3.99 24.92 -10.03
C LEU A 69 -4.43 26.18 -10.79
N GLY A 70 -4.06 27.36 -10.29
CA GLY A 70 -4.52 28.63 -10.84
C GLY A 70 -5.88 29.04 -10.29
N LYS A 71 -6.38 30.22 -10.72
CA LYS A 71 -7.62 30.81 -10.19
C LYS A 71 -8.75 30.78 -11.20
N GLY A 72 -9.97 30.63 -10.69
CA GLY A 72 -11.19 30.78 -11.47
C GLY A 72 -11.21 29.86 -12.70
N LYS A 73 -11.30 30.48 -13.89
CA LYS A 73 -11.41 29.74 -15.16
C LYS A 73 -10.21 28.81 -15.41
N GLU A 74 -9.00 29.23 -15.03
CA GLU A 74 -7.80 28.42 -15.25
C GLU A 74 -7.87 27.09 -14.49
N MET A 75 -8.27 27.12 -13.22
CA MET A 75 -8.47 25.92 -12.40
C MET A 75 -9.56 25.02 -13.02
N ILE A 76 -10.70 25.61 -13.39
CA ILE A 76 -11.80 24.87 -14.01
C ILE A 76 -11.34 24.15 -15.28
N ASP A 77 -10.62 24.85 -16.16
CA ASP A 77 -10.12 24.28 -17.41
C ASP A 77 -9.10 23.16 -17.18
N ARG A 78 -8.19 23.34 -16.20
CA ARG A 78 -7.19 22.31 -15.84
C ARG A 78 -7.84 21.05 -15.30
N LEU A 79 -8.75 21.19 -14.32
CA LEU A 79 -9.43 20.05 -13.70
C LEU A 79 -10.38 19.36 -14.68
N THR A 80 -11.08 20.13 -15.53
CA THR A 80 -11.92 19.57 -16.59
C THR A 80 -11.10 18.73 -17.57
N LYS A 81 -9.93 19.22 -17.99
CA LYS A 81 -9.01 18.44 -18.85
C LYS A 81 -8.49 17.19 -18.16
N LEU A 82 -8.11 17.29 -16.87
CA LEU A 82 -7.65 16.15 -16.08
C LEU A 82 -8.71 15.05 -16.02
N ILE A 83 -9.95 15.39 -15.68
CA ILE A 83 -11.06 14.42 -15.67
C ILE A 83 -11.26 13.81 -17.08
N GLY A 84 -11.20 14.63 -18.13
CA GLY A 84 -11.37 14.19 -19.52
C GLY A 84 -10.30 13.17 -19.96
N ILE A 85 -9.05 13.30 -19.47
CA ILE A 85 -7.99 12.32 -19.75
C ILE A 85 -8.38 10.94 -19.18
N PHE A 86 -8.80 10.89 -17.92
CA PHE A 86 -9.18 9.62 -17.28
C PHE A 86 -10.49 9.07 -17.82
N GLU A 87 -11.42 9.90 -18.26
CA GLU A 87 -12.68 9.47 -18.86
C GLU A 87 -12.46 8.61 -20.11
N GLY A 88 -11.45 8.94 -20.92
CA GLY A 88 -11.08 8.20 -22.11
C GLY A 88 -10.37 6.87 -21.87
N LEU A 89 -9.98 6.57 -20.60
CA LEU A 89 -9.28 5.34 -20.28
C LEU A 89 -10.26 4.23 -19.89
N ASP A 90 -10.08 3.03 -20.41
CA ASP A 90 -10.76 1.83 -19.94
C ASP A 90 -9.89 1.13 -18.88
N LEU A 91 -10.32 1.22 -17.62
CA LEU A 91 -9.64 0.59 -16.47
C LEU A 91 -10.43 -0.63 -15.95
N SER A 92 -11.47 -1.08 -16.63
CA SER A 92 -12.29 -2.22 -16.24
C SER A 92 -11.57 -3.55 -16.45
N ALA A 93 -10.79 -3.66 -17.52
CA ALA A 93 -9.97 -4.83 -17.84
C ALA A 93 -8.60 -4.72 -17.18
N ASN A 94 -8.49 -5.20 -15.95
CA ASN A 94 -7.23 -5.10 -15.19
C ASN A 94 -6.11 -6.02 -15.70
N ARG A 95 -6.45 -7.05 -16.48
CA ARG A 95 -5.48 -8.02 -17.00
C ARG A 95 -5.79 -8.34 -18.46
N THR A 96 -5.08 -7.71 -19.36
CA THR A 96 -4.99 -8.16 -20.73
C THR A 96 -3.72 -9.02 -20.85
N GLU A 97 -3.85 -10.30 -21.20
CA GLU A 97 -2.74 -11.24 -21.40
C GLU A 97 -1.78 -11.41 -20.18
N GLY A 98 -2.30 -11.23 -18.94
CA GLY A 98 -1.51 -11.41 -17.73
C GLY A 98 -0.75 -10.16 -17.23
N ALA A 99 -0.94 -9.00 -17.87
CA ALA A 99 -0.38 -7.73 -17.42
C ALA A 99 -1.38 -6.96 -16.54
N ASP A 100 -0.93 -6.50 -15.39
CA ASP A 100 -1.67 -5.61 -14.49
C ASP A 100 -1.39 -4.15 -14.86
N LEU A 101 -2.13 -3.62 -15.85
CA LEU A 101 -1.91 -2.27 -16.39
C LEU A 101 -2.09 -1.16 -15.33
N SER A 102 -3.04 -1.30 -14.43
CA SER A 102 -3.31 -0.26 -13.41
C SER A 102 -2.25 -0.26 -12.32
N GLY A 103 -1.85 -1.44 -11.88
CA GLY A 103 -0.78 -1.60 -10.91
C GLY A 103 0.58 -1.20 -11.49
N ASP A 104 0.90 -1.60 -12.71
CA ASP A 104 2.14 -1.23 -13.38
C ASP A 104 2.24 0.30 -13.61
N ALA A 105 1.13 0.95 -13.99
CA ALA A 105 1.08 2.41 -14.11
C ALA A 105 1.27 3.09 -12.74
N TYR A 106 0.69 2.55 -11.66
CA TYR A 106 0.89 3.04 -10.32
C TYR A 106 2.35 2.86 -9.85
N GLU A 107 2.94 1.70 -10.06
CA GLU A 107 4.36 1.46 -9.76
C GLU A 107 5.27 2.40 -10.54
N TYR A 108 4.97 2.67 -11.81
CA TYR A 108 5.71 3.64 -12.62
C TYR A 108 5.65 5.05 -12.01
N LEU A 109 4.47 5.51 -11.63
CA LEU A 109 4.29 6.82 -10.99
C LEU A 109 5.01 6.88 -9.64
N MET A 110 4.93 5.83 -8.82
CA MET A 110 5.62 5.75 -7.53
C MET A 110 7.13 5.82 -7.70
N ARG A 111 7.69 5.12 -8.70
CA ARG A 111 9.12 5.18 -9.03
C ARG A 111 9.54 6.59 -9.46
N HIS A 112 8.72 7.27 -10.24
CA HIS A 112 8.98 8.63 -10.70
C HIS A 112 8.96 9.63 -9.55
N PHE A 113 7.92 9.61 -8.72
CA PHE A 113 7.80 10.50 -7.54
C PHE A 113 8.84 10.24 -6.46
N ALA A 114 9.23 8.99 -6.23
CA ALA A 114 10.32 8.67 -5.31
C ALA A 114 11.66 9.27 -5.79
N THR A 115 11.83 9.43 -7.09
CA THR A 115 13.02 10.05 -7.68
C THR A 115 13.03 11.57 -7.45
N GLU A 116 11.89 12.23 -7.53
CA GLU A 116 11.75 13.68 -7.35
C GLU A 116 11.79 14.12 -5.88
N SER A 117 11.28 13.29 -4.96
CA SER A 117 11.16 13.64 -3.54
C SER A 117 12.48 13.61 -2.74
N GLY A 118 13.60 13.19 -3.36
CA GLY A 118 14.92 13.13 -2.72
C GLY A 118 15.02 12.16 -1.53
N LYS A 119 13.95 11.40 -1.23
CA LYS A 119 13.99 10.34 -0.22
C LYS A 119 14.83 9.17 -0.73
N SER A 120 15.57 8.54 0.17
CA SER A 120 16.42 7.38 -0.14
C SER A 120 15.59 6.30 -0.87
N LYS A 121 15.90 6.07 -2.14
CA LYS A 121 15.13 5.20 -3.06
C LYS A 121 14.92 3.79 -2.51
N GLY A 122 15.87 3.26 -1.75
CA GLY A 122 15.83 1.89 -1.23
C GLY A 122 14.92 1.67 -0.01
N GLN A 123 14.53 2.74 0.69
CA GLN A 123 13.64 2.64 1.86
C GLN A 123 12.15 2.67 1.51
N PHE A 124 11.81 3.03 0.27
CA PHE A 124 10.44 3.30 -0.12
C PHE A 124 9.90 2.29 -1.14
N TYR A 125 10.75 1.75 -1.98
CA TYR A 125 10.37 0.88 -3.09
C TYR A 125 11.44 -0.17 -3.36
N THR A 126 11.06 -1.43 -3.37
CA THR A 126 11.91 -2.53 -3.80
C THR A 126 11.63 -2.83 -5.28
N PRO A 127 12.65 -2.81 -6.17
CA PRO A 127 12.45 -3.11 -7.58
C PRO A 127 11.74 -4.45 -7.81
N ALA A 128 10.82 -4.50 -8.77
CA ALA A 128 9.99 -5.67 -9.05
C ALA A 128 10.82 -6.92 -9.35
N GLU A 129 11.96 -6.76 -10.02
CA GLU A 129 12.89 -7.85 -10.36
C GLU A 129 13.51 -8.47 -9.09
N VAL A 130 13.91 -7.63 -8.13
CA VAL A 130 14.46 -8.07 -6.84
C VAL A 130 13.37 -8.78 -6.03
N SER A 131 12.18 -8.19 -5.96
CA SER A 131 11.04 -8.76 -5.24
C SER A 131 10.66 -10.14 -5.77
N ARG A 132 10.66 -10.31 -7.10
CA ARG A 132 10.38 -11.60 -7.74
C ARG A 132 11.46 -12.64 -7.46
N ILE A 133 12.74 -12.25 -7.45
CA ILE A 133 13.84 -13.15 -7.07
C ILE A 133 13.69 -13.62 -5.63
N LEU A 134 13.41 -12.69 -4.70
CA LEU A 134 13.21 -13.01 -3.29
C LEU A 134 12.07 -14.01 -3.10
N ALA A 135 10.92 -13.78 -3.73
CA ALA A 135 9.77 -14.69 -3.67
C ALA A 135 10.12 -16.11 -4.15
N LYS A 136 10.85 -16.23 -5.24
CA LYS A 136 11.28 -17.52 -5.77
C LYS A 136 12.31 -18.22 -4.87
N VAL A 137 13.24 -17.46 -4.29
CA VAL A 137 14.28 -18.03 -3.39
C VAL A 137 13.67 -18.65 -2.14
N ILE A 138 12.59 -18.06 -1.59
CA ILE A 138 11.89 -18.61 -0.42
C ILE A 138 10.87 -19.71 -0.79
N GLY A 139 10.78 -20.08 -2.07
CA GLY A 139 9.98 -21.22 -2.52
C GLY A 139 8.52 -20.92 -2.85
N ILE A 140 8.12 -19.65 -2.93
CA ILE A 140 6.78 -19.27 -3.39
C ILE A 140 6.62 -19.65 -4.86
N SER A 141 5.54 -20.36 -5.18
CA SER A 141 5.25 -20.82 -6.54
C SER A 141 3.74 -21.06 -6.71
N ARG A 142 3.31 -21.40 -7.91
CA ARG A 142 1.91 -21.75 -8.20
C ARG A 142 1.39 -22.98 -7.45
N GLN A 143 2.26 -23.77 -6.83
CA GLN A 143 1.90 -24.90 -5.97
C GLN A 143 1.71 -24.47 -4.49
N THR A 144 2.08 -23.25 -4.13
CA THR A 144 1.88 -22.73 -2.77
C THR A 144 0.39 -22.78 -2.40
N PRO A 145 0.03 -23.29 -1.20
CA PRO A 145 -1.37 -23.36 -0.76
C PRO A 145 -2.05 -21.97 -0.79
N GLN A 146 -3.34 -21.97 -1.11
CA GLN A 146 -4.12 -20.74 -1.24
C GLN A 146 -4.31 -20.00 0.10
N ASP A 147 -4.28 -20.73 1.21
CA ASP A 147 -4.39 -20.20 2.57
C ASP A 147 -3.04 -19.80 3.16
N ALA A 148 -1.94 -20.02 2.43
CA ALA A 148 -0.62 -19.62 2.89
C ALA A 148 -0.53 -18.10 3.09
N THR A 149 0.23 -17.74 4.11
CA THR A 149 0.39 -16.36 4.58
C THR A 149 1.77 -15.81 4.24
N VAL A 150 1.83 -14.56 3.84
CA VAL A 150 3.09 -13.83 3.65
C VAL A 150 3.10 -12.56 4.49
N TYR A 151 4.24 -12.28 5.10
CA TYR A 151 4.42 -11.14 6.01
C TYR A 151 5.61 -10.28 5.64
N ASP A 152 5.42 -8.95 5.74
CA ASP A 152 6.51 -7.97 5.69
C ASP A 152 6.37 -7.00 6.88
N PRO A 153 7.32 -7.02 7.84
CA PRO A 153 7.31 -6.13 9.01
C PRO A 153 7.62 -4.66 8.69
N THR A 154 8.07 -4.37 7.47
CA THR A 154 8.51 -3.05 7.02
C THR A 154 8.09 -2.82 5.57
N CYS A 155 6.80 -3.04 5.30
CA CYS A 155 6.32 -3.31 3.94
C CYS A 155 6.45 -2.13 2.95
N GLY A 156 6.79 -0.94 3.41
CA GLY A 156 6.93 0.21 2.53
C GLY A 156 5.66 0.44 1.71
N SER A 157 5.79 0.54 0.40
CA SER A 157 4.68 0.64 -0.54
C SER A 157 3.93 -0.69 -0.79
N GLY A 158 4.36 -1.80 -0.17
CA GLY A 158 3.78 -3.13 -0.37
C GLY A 158 4.22 -3.86 -1.64
N SER A 159 5.11 -3.28 -2.44
CA SER A 159 5.52 -3.85 -3.73
C SER A 159 6.13 -5.25 -3.60
N LEU A 160 6.91 -5.50 -2.53
CA LEU A 160 7.52 -6.80 -2.29
C LEU A 160 6.47 -7.87 -1.97
N LEU A 161 5.49 -7.55 -1.14
CA LEU A 161 4.35 -8.42 -0.82
C LEU A 161 3.51 -8.75 -2.07
N LEU A 162 3.25 -7.76 -2.92
CA LEU A 162 2.51 -7.96 -4.17
C LEU A 162 3.23 -8.92 -5.11
N LYS A 163 4.53 -8.73 -5.32
CA LYS A 163 5.30 -9.63 -6.19
C LYS A 163 5.43 -11.05 -5.61
N ALA A 164 5.46 -11.18 -4.27
CA ALA A 164 5.36 -12.49 -3.63
C ALA A 164 4.00 -13.16 -3.89
N SER A 165 2.91 -12.40 -3.81
CA SER A 165 1.57 -12.88 -4.13
C SER A 165 1.41 -13.26 -5.60
N ASP A 166 1.98 -12.47 -6.52
CA ASP A 166 1.97 -12.75 -7.97
C ASP A 166 2.67 -14.08 -8.32
N GLU A 167 3.78 -14.40 -7.66
CA GLU A 167 4.48 -15.68 -7.88
C GLU A 167 3.67 -16.90 -7.41
N ALA A 168 2.76 -16.74 -6.45
CA ALA A 168 1.79 -17.78 -6.06
C ALA A 168 0.69 -17.99 -7.11
N GLY A 169 0.59 -17.09 -8.10
CA GLY A 169 -0.36 -17.17 -9.21
C GLY A 169 -1.72 -16.54 -8.89
N PRO A 170 -2.78 -16.84 -9.68
CA PRO A 170 -4.07 -16.15 -9.60
C PRO A 170 -4.81 -16.27 -8.26
N LYS A 171 -4.46 -17.26 -7.46
CA LYS A 171 -5.04 -17.46 -6.13
C LYS A 171 -4.43 -16.53 -5.09
N GLY A 172 -3.20 -16.05 -5.32
CA GLY A 172 -2.47 -15.19 -4.42
C GLY A 172 -2.12 -15.84 -3.07
N LEU A 173 -1.75 -14.98 -2.12
CA LEU A 173 -1.44 -15.32 -0.73
C LEU A 173 -2.28 -14.43 0.20
N THR A 174 -2.46 -14.86 1.44
CA THR A 174 -2.99 -13.96 2.48
C THR A 174 -1.89 -13.03 2.94
N ILE A 175 -2.02 -11.75 2.59
CA ILE A 175 -0.98 -10.74 2.77
C ILE A 175 -1.14 -10.04 4.12
N TYR A 176 -0.01 -9.94 4.85
CA TYR A 176 0.13 -9.14 6.08
C TYR A 176 1.32 -8.20 5.96
N GLY A 177 1.13 -6.93 6.27
CA GLY A 177 2.19 -5.94 6.26
C GLY A 177 2.09 -4.99 7.45
N GLN A 178 3.24 -4.46 7.89
CA GLN A 178 3.26 -3.38 8.84
C GLN A 178 4.23 -2.30 8.37
N GLU A 179 3.83 -1.02 8.48
CA GLU A 179 4.63 0.13 8.05
C GLU A 179 4.49 1.27 9.06
N MET A 180 5.61 1.86 9.45
CA MET A 180 5.64 2.89 10.47
C MET A 180 5.15 4.25 9.96
N ASP A 181 5.51 4.63 8.73
CA ASP A 181 5.14 5.91 8.13
C ASP A 181 3.68 5.90 7.66
N ASN A 182 2.93 6.92 8.05
CA ASN A 182 1.50 7.00 7.75
C ASN A 182 1.21 7.07 6.25
N ALA A 183 1.92 7.95 5.54
CA ALA A 183 1.70 8.15 4.10
C ALA A 183 2.09 6.90 3.32
N THR A 184 3.19 6.26 3.68
CA THR A 184 3.69 5.03 3.05
C THR A 184 2.76 3.83 3.31
N SER A 185 2.29 3.64 4.55
CA SER A 185 1.31 2.61 4.90
C SER A 185 0.02 2.76 4.11
N ALA A 186 -0.36 3.97 3.88
CA ALA A 186 -1.50 4.40 3.11
C ALA A 186 -1.36 4.08 1.62
N LEU A 187 -0.20 4.40 1.06
CA LEU A 187 0.16 4.03 -0.30
C LEU A 187 0.18 2.51 -0.48
N ALA A 188 0.68 1.76 0.52
CA ALA A 188 0.64 0.30 0.49
C ALA A 188 -0.80 -0.23 0.38
N ARG A 189 -1.73 0.28 1.17
CA ARG A 189 -3.15 -0.13 1.09
C ARG A 189 -3.76 0.18 -0.28
N MET A 190 -3.51 1.38 -0.80
CA MET A 190 -3.96 1.75 -2.14
C MET A 190 -3.35 0.84 -3.21
N ASN A 191 -2.06 0.51 -3.08
CA ASN A 191 -1.36 -0.38 -3.99
C ASN A 191 -1.97 -1.80 -3.98
N MET A 192 -2.27 -2.34 -2.79
CA MET A 192 -2.96 -3.64 -2.67
C MET A 192 -4.30 -3.64 -3.42
N ILE A 193 -5.10 -2.58 -3.27
CA ILE A 193 -6.39 -2.45 -3.96
C ILE A 193 -6.21 -2.42 -5.48
N LEU A 194 -5.27 -1.62 -5.99
CA LEU A 194 -5.00 -1.47 -7.42
C LEU A 194 -4.53 -2.79 -8.08
N HIS A 195 -3.88 -3.66 -7.30
CA HIS A 195 -3.42 -4.98 -7.74
C HIS A 195 -4.39 -6.13 -7.39
N ASP A 196 -5.67 -5.83 -7.21
CA ASP A 196 -6.72 -6.82 -6.90
C ASP A 196 -6.46 -7.66 -5.61
N ASN A 197 -5.76 -7.08 -4.62
CA ASN A 197 -5.55 -7.66 -3.28
C ASN A 197 -6.24 -6.83 -2.16
N PRO A 198 -7.54 -6.52 -2.25
CA PRO A 198 -8.22 -5.65 -1.29
C PRO A 198 -8.34 -6.26 0.12
N THR A 199 -8.14 -7.57 0.25
CA THR A 199 -8.16 -8.30 1.53
C THR A 199 -6.83 -8.26 2.26
N ALA A 200 -5.78 -7.67 1.66
CA ALA A 200 -4.48 -7.50 2.30
C ALA A 200 -4.59 -6.69 3.59
N LYS A 201 -3.91 -7.17 4.62
CA LYS A 201 -3.94 -6.57 5.96
C LYS A 201 -2.68 -5.74 6.16
N ILE A 202 -2.79 -4.45 5.87
CA ILE A 202 -1.69 -3.49 6.06
C ILE A 202 -1.99 -2.63 7.29
N TRP A 203 -1.08 -2.65 8.26
CA TRP A 203 -1.20 -1.91 9.50
C TRP A 203 -0.16 -0.80 9.60
N LYS A 204 -0.60 0.35 10.11
CA LYS A 204 0.31 1.46 10.41
C LYS A 204 0.85 1.33 11.83
N GLY A 205 2.15 1.22 12.00
CA GLY A 205 2.78 1.19 13.32
C GLY A 205 4.23 0.73 13.30
N ASN A 206 4.95 1.03 14.38
CA ASN A 206 6.31 0.56 14.56
C ASN A 206 6.30 -0.94 14.93
N THR A 207 6.74 -1.77 14.03
CA THR A 207 6.76 -3.24 14.18
C THR A 207 7.59 -3.70 15.38
N LEU A 208 8.71 -3.04 15.66
CA LEU A 208 9.56 -3.44 16.78
C LEU A 208 8.95 -3.06 18.13
N ALA A 209 8.39 -1.85 18.25
CA ALA A 209 7.81 -1.36 19.50
C ALA A 209 6.38 -1.87 19.73
N ALA A 210 5.60 -2.02 18.66
CA ALA A 210 4.18 -2.39 18.73
C ALA A 210 3.80 -3.31 17.56
N PRO A 211 4.26 -4.58 17.57
CA PRO A 211 3.85 -5.54 16.54
C PRO A 211 2.33 -5.74 16.58
N GLN A 212 1.68 -5.61 15.45
CA GLN A 212 0.23 -5.74 15.32
C GLN A 212 -0.25 -7.18 15.33
N TRP A 213 0.47 -8.05 14.64
CA TRP A 213 0.04 -9.43 14.41
C TRP A 213 0.47 -10.33 15.57
N LYS A 214 -0.51 -10.72 16.38
CA LYS A 214 -0.31 -11.50 17.62
C LYS A 214 -1.27 -12.68 17.68
N GLU A 215 -0.83 -13.74 18.34
CA GLU A 215 -1.66 -14.89 18.70
C GLU A 215 -1.65 -15.04 20.23
N GLY A 216 -2.71 -14.51 20.88
CA GLY A 216 -2.80 -14.49 22.34
C GLY A 216 -1.88 -13.45 22.99
N ASN A 217 -1.60 -13.61 24.26
CA ASN A 217 -0.72 -12.74 25.02
C ASN A 217 0.74 -13.12 24.80
N ASN A 218 1.58 -12.15 24.48
CA ASN A 218 3.03 -12.29 24.36
C ASN A 218 3.52 -13.27 23.27
N GLN A 219 2.69 -13.57 22.27
CA GLN A 219 3.07 -14.38 21.12
C GLN A 219 2.82 -13.62 19.84
N LEU A 220 3.83 -13.56 18.99
CA LEU A 220 3.66 -13.07 17.62
C LEU A 220 2.91 -14.12 16.81
N LYS A 221 2.07 -13.64 15.88
CA LYS A 221 1.50 -14.50 14.85
C LYS A 221 2.63 -15.04 13.97
N CYS A 222 2.59 -16.33 13.70
CA CYS A 222 3.49 -16.98 12.76
C CYS A 222 2.91 -17.01 11.35
N PHE A 223 3.78 -16.91 10.37
CA PHE A 223 3.45 -16.85 8.94
C PHE A 223 4.24 -17.93 8.18
N ASP A 224 3.72 -18.38 7.05
CA ASP A 224 4.36 -19.40 6.22
C ASP A 224 5.56 -18.83 5.46
N PHE A 225 5.48 -17.55 5.08
CA PHE A 225 6.56 -16.84 4.41
C PHE A 225 6.76 -15.45 5.01
N ALA A 226 8.00 -14.97 5.00
CA ALA A 226 8.32 -13.59 5.28
C ALA A 226 9.24 -13.05 4.20
N VAL A 227 8.95 -11.81 3.79
CA VAL A 227 9.76 -11.02 2.85
C VAL A 227 9.97 -9.65 3.45
N ALA A 228 11.17 -9.08 3.35
CA ALA A 228 11.40 -7.75 3.88
C ALA A 228 12.61 -7.06 3.23
N ASN A 229 12.51 -5.75 3.13
CA ASN A 229 13.62 -4.84 2.89
C ASN A 229 13.63 -3.79 4.00
N PRO A 230 14.10 -4.15 5.22
CA PRO A 230 14.03 -3.27 6.38
C PRO A 230 14.99 -2.07 6.25
N PRO A 231 14.73 -0.98 7.00
CA PRO A 231 15.64 0.16 7.01
C PRO A 231 16.99 -0.23 7.62
N PHE A 232 18.05 -0.21 6.78
CA PHE A 232 19.41 -0.56 7.21
C PHE A 232 20.00 0.48 8.15
N SER A 233 20.80 0.01 9.11
CA SER A 233 21.53 0.81 10.08
C SER A 233 20.62 1.77 10.87
N ASN A 234 19.40 1.34 11.19
CA ASN A 234 18.48 2.13 11.99
C ASN A 234 19.04 2.33 13.40
N LYS A 235 19.40 3.58 13.71
CA LYS A 235 19.98 3.96 15.02
C LYS A 235 18.92 4.11 16.12
N ASN A 236 17.66 4.27 15.76
CA ASN A 236 16.55 4.52 16.68
C ASN A 236 15.60 3.32 16.80
N TRP A 237 16.09 2.12 16.53
CA TRP A 237 15.28 0.91 16.50
C TRP A 237 14.65 0.56 17.86
N THR A 238 15.28 0.99 18.97
CA THR A 238 14.78 0.79 20.35
C THR A 238 13.69 1.79 20.76
N SER A 239 13.34 2.75 19.89
CA SER A 239 12.33 3.76 20.25
C SER A 239 10.98 3.13 20.57
N GLY A 240 10.55 3.25 21.83
CA GLY A 240 9.31 2.65 22.33
C GLY A 240 9.41 1.14 22.64
N LEU A 241 10.62 0.58 22.69
CA LEU A 241 10.88 -0.83 22.94
C LEU A 241 11.87 -0.99 24.10
N ASP A 242 11.52 -1.82 25.09
CA ASP A 242 12.48 -2.38 26.06
C ASP A 242 13.04 -3.69 25.46
N ALA A 243 14.25 -3.60 24.90
CA ALA A 243 14.83 -4.74 24.20
C ALA A 243 15.39 -5.80 25.16
N GLU A 244 15.71 -5.45 26.40
CA GLU A 244 16.20 -6.39 27.42
C GLU A 244 15.05 -7.21 28.01
N HIS A 245 13.84 -6.65 28.04
CA HIS A 245 12.64 -7.30 28.57
C HIS A 245 11.56 -7.45 27.49
N ASP A 246 11.97 -7.86 26.29
CA ASP A 246 11.05 -8.03 25.16
C ASP A 246 9.97 -9.07 25.45
N GLU A 247 8.72 -8.63 25.53
CA GLU A 247 7.56 -9.47 25.87
C GLU A 247 7.34 -10.65 24.89
N PHE A 248 7.85 -10.55 23.65
CA PHE A 248 7.72 -11.58 22.62
C PHE A 248 8.92 -12.54 22.57
N GLY A 249 9.96 -12.30 23.38
CA GLY A 249 11.17 -13.12 23.41
C GLY A 249 11.91 -13.15 22.07
N ARG A 250 11.91 -12.01 21.34
CA ARG A 250 12.63 -11.91 20.04
C ARG A 250 14.14 -11.93 20.21
N PHE A 251 14.64 -11.41 21.33
CA PHE A 251 16.07 -11.17 21.59
C PHE A 251 16.70 -12.17 22.55
N VAL A 252 16.12 -13.38 22.65
CA VAL A 252 16.65 -14.44 23.55
C VAL A 252 18.05 -14.89 23.17
N TRP A 253 18.48 -14.68 21.93
CA TRP A 253 19.83 -15.00 21.45
C TRP A 253 20.81 -13.83 21.59
N GLY A 254 20.38 -12.73 22.16
CA GLY A 254 21.14 -11.52 22.39
C GLY A 254 20.45 -10.27 21.85
N VAL A 255 20.54 -9.19 22.60
CA VAL A 255 20.02 -7.88 22.19
C VAL A 255 20.93 -7.29 21.11
N PRO A 256 20.39 -6.85 19.97
CA PRO A 256 21.17 -6.19 18.92
C PRO A 256 21.87 -4.91 19.42
N PRO A 257 22.94 -4.47 18.75
CA PRO A 257 23.66 -3.26 19.14
C PRO A 257 22.74 -2.03 19.17
N GLU A 258 22.85 -1.19 20.18
CA GLU A 258 22.00 -0.01 20.43
C GLU A 258 21.81 0.89 19.20
N LYS A 259 22.85 1.06 18.40
CA LYS A 259 22.86 1.96 17.23
C LYS A 259 22.74 1.24 15.87
N ASN A 260 22.35 -0.03 15.88
CA ASN A 260 22.14 -0.80 14.63
C ASN A 260 21.01 -1.83 14.81
N GLY A 261 19.86 -1.53 14.20
CA GLY A 261 18.67 -2.35 14.29
C GLY A 261 18.54 -3.47 13.27
N ASP A 262 19.55 -3.73 12.43
CA ASP A 262 19.44 -4.70 11.35
C ASP A 262 19.06 -6.09 11.87
N TYR A 263 19.73 -6.55 12.93
CA TYR A 263 19.40 -7.82 13.58
C TYR A 263 18.06 -7.79 14.34
N ALA A 264 17.57 -6.64 14.78
CA ALA A 264 16.28 -6.56 15.45
C ALA A 264 15.14 -6.96 14.50
N PHE A 265 15.18 -6.48 13.26
CA PHE A 265 14.22 -6.88 12.22
C PHE A 265 14.38 -8.35 11.84
N LEU A 266 15.61 -8.85 11.69
CA LEU A 266 15.85 -10.28 11.41
C LEU A 266 15.29 -11.18 12.51
N LEU A 267 15.56 -10.86 13.78
CA LEU A 267 15.07 -11.64 14.92
C LEU A 267 13.54 -11.57 15.06
N HIS A 268 12.93 -10.41 14.74
CA HIS A 268 11.49 -10.28 14.66
C HIS A 268 10.91 -11.20 13.57
N ILE A 269 11.50 -11.23 12.38
CA ILE A 269 11.08 -12.11 11.27
C ILE A 269 11.19 -13.59 11.68
N ILE A 270 12.34 -14.00 12.23
CA ILE A 270 12.54 -15.39 12.67
C ILE A 270 11.48 -15.79 13.70
N LYS A 271 11.13 -14.88 14.64
CA LYS A 271 10.11 -15.14 15.66
C LYS A 271 8.69 -15.16 15.10
N SER A 272 8.49 -14.65 13.89
CA SER A 272 7.20 -14.57 13.18
C SER A 272 7.07 -15.63 12.06
N LEU A 273 7.95 -16.64 12.00
CA LEU A 273 7.87 -17.74 11.04
C LEU A 273 7.45 -19.04 11.70
N ASN A 274 6.68 -19.87 10.95
CA ASN A 274 6.30 -21.23 11.32
C ASN A 274 7.51 -22.19 11.36
#